data_23bd1f2b31ab235231b22659f51aa935
#
_entry.id   23bd1f2b31ab235231b22659f51aa935
#
_cell.length_a   1.000
_cell.length_b   1.000
_cell.length_c   1.000
_cell.angle_alpha   90.00
_cell.angle_beta   90.00
_cell.angle_gamma   90.00
#
_symmetry.space_group_name_H-M   'P 1'
#
loop_
_entity.id
_entity.type
_entity.pdbx_description
1 polymer ?
#
loop_
_entity_poly.entity_id
_entity_poly.type
_entity_poly.pdbx_seq_one_letter_code
_entity_poly.pdbx_strand_id
1 'polypeptide(L)'
;DSLARNRDLYEFIVNVSGGNVRVAVELVSRYLGSPNVESERIVQTITETGSYVVPLHEFAKAALLGDYSHFQEESSAATNVFSVVYRDRREHFLSLLILGFLSWEGATRAQADGFISLHSTISEMQSGGFSPEQISAHIQKLTRRKLIESSERRLLETGQEILESGLPDSFRITTLGAYHLKRWVSEFSYLESMSFDTPIFDDRLREELNSPRTWQGSDKAHPSSMLTALVLRSTKALAWKKAASRASPGATSDSKGGTM
;
A
#
# COMPACT_ATOMS: atom_id res chain seq x y z
N ASP A 1 0.90 -27.61 -10.66
CA ASP A 1 -0.33 -27.33 -11.41
C ASP A 1 -1.34 -26.47 -10.64
N SER A 2 -1.58 -26.69 -9.36
CA SER A 2 -2.58 -25.97 -8.55
C SER A 2 -2.33 -24.45 -8.46
N LEU A 3 -1.09 -24.01 -8.30
CA LEU A 3 -0.71 -22.59 -8.25
C LEU A 3 -0.76 -21.93 -9.64
N ALA A 4 -0.37 -22.67 -10.69
CA ALA A 4 -0.31 -22.14 -12.06
C ALA A 4 -1.68 -21.93 -12.71
N ARG A 5 -2.73 -22.56 -12.20
CA ARG A 5 -4.10 -22.46 -12.74
C ARG A 5 -4.83 -21.21 -12.28
N ASN A 6 -4.39 -20.56 -11.21
CA ASN A 6 -4.99 -19.33 -10.71
C ASN A 6 -4.16 -18.12 -11.18
N ARG A 7 -4.67 -17.39 -12.16
CA ARG A 7 -4.01 -16.22 -12.73
C ARG A 7 -3.81 -15.10 -11.71
N ASP A 8 -4.79 -14.85 -10.85
CA ASP A 8 -4.70 -13.81 -9.82
C ASP A 8 -3.60 -14.15 -8.79
N LEU A 9 -3.47 -15.44 -8.45
CA LEU A 9 -2.40 -15.92 -7.59
C LEU A 9 -1.02 -15.79 -8.25
N TYR A 10 -0.92 -16.09 -9.54
CA TYR A 10 0.33 -15.88 -10.29
C TYR A 10 0.71 -14.38 -10.30
N GLU A 11 -0.23 -13.50 -10.60
CA GLU A 11 -0.01 -12.04 -10.56
C GLU A 11 0.37 -11.57 -9.16
N PHE A 12 -0.23 -12.12 -8.12
CA PHE A 12 0.15 -11.86 -6.72
C PHE A 12 1.62 -12.20 -6.48
N ILE A 13 2.02 -13.44 -6.76
CA ILE A 13 3.38 -13.91 -6.51
C ILE A 13 4.40 -13.06 -7.27
N VAL A 14 4.17 -12.78 -8.55
CA VAL A 14 5.07 -11.97 -9.38
C VAL A 14 5.23 -10.56 -8.85
N ASN A 15 4.14 -9.89 -8.50
CA ASN A 15 4.19 -8.51 -8.03
C ASN A 15 4.76 -8.39 -6.60
N VAL A 16 4.40 -9.30 -5.69
CA VAL A 16 4.89 -9.28 -4.31
C VAL A 16 6.37 -9.66 -4.24
N SER A 17 6.82 -10.61 -5.08
CA SER A 17 8.23 -10.98 -5.16
C SER A 17 9.09 -9.97 -5.93
N GLY A 18 8.48 -9.02 -6.66
CA GLY A 18 9.19 -8.12 -7.55
C GLY A 18 9.92 -8.85 -8.68
N GLY A 19 9.45 -10.03 -9.08
CA GLY A 19 10.09 -10.91 -10.07
C GLY A 19 11.29 -11.69 -9.52
N ASN A 20 11.59 -11.59 -8.22
CA ASN A 20 12.68 -12.34 -7.60
C ASN A 20 12.23 -13.77 -7.30
N VAL A 21 12.83 -14.74 -8.01
CA VAL A 21 12.50 -16.17 -7.90
C VAL A 21 12.68 -16.70 -6.46
N ARG A 22 13.72 -16.26 -5.74
CA ARG A 22 13.96 -16.68 -4.36
C ARG A 22 12.80 -16.24 -3.44
N VAL A 23 12.38 -15.00 -3.57
CA VAL A 23 11.24 -14.47 -2.79
C VAL A 23 9.94 -15.18 -3.18
N ALA A 24 9.74 -15.46 -4.47
CA ALA A 24 8.59 -16.23 -4.93
C ALA A 24 8.54 -17.64 -4.33
N VAL A 25 9.67 -18.34 -4.31
CA VAL A 25 9.78 -19.68 -3.67
C VAL A 25 9.54 -19.58 -2.16
N GLU A 26 10.06 -18.54 -1.50
CA GLU A 26 9.83 -18.31 -0.07
C GLU A 26 8.35 -18.09 0.24
N LEU A 27 7.62 -17.29 -0.57
CA LEU A 27 6.18 -17.09 -0.42
C LEU A 27 5.40 -18.41 -0.52
N VAL A 28 5.74 -19.26 -1.50
CA VAL A 28 5.12 -20.58 -1.65
C VAL A 28 5.45 -21.49 -0.47
N SER A 29 6.69 -21.49 0.00
CA SER A 29 7.11 -22.29 1.16
C SER A 29 6.39 -21.86 2.43
N ARG A 30 6.24 -20.56 2.65
CA ARG A 30 5.47 -20.01 3.76
C ARG A 30 4.00 -20.42 3.70
N TYR A 31 3.39 -20.39 2.52
CA TYR A 31 2.02 -20.85 2.34
C TYR A 31 1.87 -22.32 2.75
N LEU A 32 2.75 -23.20 2.27
CA LEU A 32 2.69 -24.63 2.56
C LEU A 32 2.94 -24.95 4.04
N GLY A 33 3.73 -24.15 4.74
CA GLY A 33 4.05 -24.32 6.17
C GLY A 33 3.17 -23.50 7.11
N SER A 34 2.27 -22.67 6.60
CA SER A 34 1.50 -21.73 7.42
C SER A 34 0.44 -22.43 8.27
N PRO A 35 0.36 -22.11 9.57
CA PRO A 35 -0.73 -22.59 10.43
C PRO A 35 -2.09 -22.00 10.04
N ASN A 36 -2.11 -20.97 9.19
CA ASN A 36 -3.33 -20.34 8.67
C ASN A 36 -3.91 -21.06 7.45
N VAL A 37 -3.30 -22.18 7.02
CA VAL A 37 -3.74 -23.01 5.89
C VAL A 37 -4.28 -24.34 6.40
N GLU A 38 -5.51 -24.66 6.01
CA GLU A 38 -6.17 -25.91 6.38
C GLU A 38 -5.66 -27.09 5.52
N SER A 39 -4.45 -27.58 5.83
CA SER A 39 -3.77 -28.63 5.06
C SER A 39 -4.59 -29.91 4.92
N GLU A 40 -5.33 -30.30 5.97
CA GLU A 40 -6.22 -31.50 5.95
C GLU A 40 -7.32 -31.35 4.89
N ARG A 41 -7.95 -30.19 4.82
CA ARG A 41 -8.98 -29.89 3.80
C ARG A 41 -8.40 -29.92 2.39
N ILE A 42 -7.19 -29.42 2.19
CA ILE A 42 -6.50 -29.47 0.90
C ILE A 42 -6.28 -30.92 0.47
N VAL A 43 -5.74 -31.77 1.35
CA VAL A 43 -5.52 -33.19 1.10
C VAL A 43 -6.82 -33.92 0.80
N GLN A 44 -7.86 -33.69 1.58
CA GLN A 44 -9.17 -34.26 1.36
C GLN A 44 -9.73 -33.86 -0.02
N THR A 45 -9.69 -32.58 -0.37
CA THR A 45 -10.16 -32.09 -1.67
C THR A 45 -9.40 -32.73 -2.83
N ILE A 46 -8.06 -32.86 -2.71
CA ILE A 46 -7.25 -33.53 -3.73
C ILE A 46 -7.63 -35.01 -3.86
N THR A 47 -7.92 -35.67 -2.75
CA THR A 47 -8.31 -37.08 -2.74
C THR A 47 -9.68 -37.28 -3.41
N GLU A 48 -10.62 -36.38 -3.17
CA GLU A 48 -11.99 -36.47 -3.71
C GLU A 48 -12.10 -36.04 -5.17
N THR A 49 -11.39 -34.97 -5.57
CA THR A 49 -11.54 -34.31 -6.86
C THR A 49 -10.34 -34.47 -7.79
N GLY A 50 -9.23 -35.04 -7.30
CA GLY A 50 -7.97 -35.19 -8.03
C GLY A 50 -7.14 -33.91 -8.15
N SER A 51 -7.65 -32.74 -7.72
CA SER A 51 -6.91 -31.47 -7.78
C SER A 51 -7.42 -30.44 -6.76
N TYR A 52 -6.55 -29.50 -6.37
CA TYR A 52 -6.92 -28.34 -5.56
C TYR A 52 -6.41 -27.08 -6.26
N VAL A 53 -7.28 -26.12 -6.47
CA VAL A 53 -6.90 -24.78 -6.95
C VAL A 53 -6.80 -23.85 -5.76
N VAL A 54 -5.58 -23.39 -5.46
CA VAL A 54 -5.31 -22.50 -4.32
C VAL A 54 -6.05 -21.18 -4.53
N PRO A 55 -6.97 -20.79 -3.61
CA PRO A 55 -7.64 -19.51 -3.69
C PRO A 55 -6.68 -18.36 -3.34
N LEU A 56 -6.79 -17.22 -4.03
CA LEU A 56 -5.94 -16.06 -3.76
C LEU A 56 -6.04 -15.59 -2.30
N HIS A 57 -7.25 -15.53 -1.74
CA HIS A 57 -7.47 -15.04 -0.37
C HIS A 57 -6.78 -15.93 0.69
N GLU A 58 -6.74 -17.23 0.49
CA GLU A 58 -6.07 -18.18 1.38
C GLU A 58 -4.55 -17.99 1.33
N PHE A 59 -4.00 -17.90 0.12
CA PHE A 59 -2.58 -17.63 -0.08
C PHE A 59 -2.18 -16.23 0.45
N ALA A 60 -2.98 -15.22 0.15
CA ALA A 60 -2.75 -13.86 0.62
C ALA A 60 -2.80 -13.77 2.15
N LYS A 61 -3.72 -14.49 2.82
CA LYS A 61 -3.78 -14.57 4.28
C LYS A 61 -2.50 -15.19 4.85
N ALA A 62 -2.03 -16.28 4.29
CA ALA A 62 -0.77 -16.91 4.73
C ALA A 62 0.45 -16.00 4.49
N ALA A 63 0.52 -15.31 3.36
CA ALA A 63 1.58 -14.34 3.06
C ALA A 63 1.54 -13.11 3.99
N LEU A 64 0.34 -12.70 4.42
CA LEU A 64 0.09 -11.56 5.29
C LEU A 64 0.43 -11.84 6.75
N LEU A 65 -0.02 -12.98 7.28
CA LEU A 65 0.13 -13.35 8.68
C LEU A 65 1.42 -14.15 8.97
N GLY A 66 1.99 -14.83 7.95
CA GLY A 66 3.12 -15.73 8.16
C GLY A 66 2.77 -16.86 9.14
N ASP A 67 3.61 -17.02 10.17
CA ASP A 67 3.44 -18.03 11.20
C ASP A 67 2.58 -17.56 12.40
N TYR A 68 2.06 -16.34 12.34
CA TYR A 68 1.32 -15.72 13.44
C TYR A 68 -0.19 -15.74 13.21
N SER A 69 -0.94 -15.62 14.29
CA SER A 69 -2.41 -15.45 14.25
C SER A 69 -2.85 -14.01 13.96
N HIS A 70 -1.92 -13.06 14.03
CA HIS A 70 -2.14 -11.64 13.82
C HIS A 70 -1.01 -11.05 12.96
N PHE A 71 -1.26 -9.89 12.38
CA PHE A 71 -0.31 -9.21 11.52
C PHE A 71 0.96 -8.81 12.28
N GLN A 72 2.10 -9.11 11.68
CA GLN A 72 3.44 -8.72 12.15
C GLN A 72 4.19 -8.14 10.95
N GLU A 73 4.39 -6.83 10.93
CA GLU A 73 4.93 -6.14 9.74
C GLU A 73 6.30 -6.68 9.30
N GLU A 74 7.15 -7.12 10.25
CA GLU A 74 8.50 -7.61 9.99
C GLU A 74 8.50 -8.95 9.25
N SER A 75 7.55 -9.83 9.54
CA SER A 75 7.42 -11.16 8.93
C SER A 75 6.44 -11.19 7.75
N SER A 76 5.62 -10.17 7.61
CA SER A 76 4.60 -10.07 6.57
C SER A 76 5.18 -9.76 5.19
N ALA A 77 4.57 -10.34 4.15
CA ALA A 77 4.82 -9.94 2.76
C ALA A 77 4.19 -8.57 2.41
N ALA A 78 3.32 -8.04 3.27
CA ALA A 78 2.69 -6.74 3.10
C ALA A 78 3.18 -5.73 4.14
N THR A 79 2.95 -4.45 3.85
CA THR A 79 3.27 -3.33 4.73
C THR A 79 1.99 -2.63 5.14
N ASN A 80 1.89 -2.21 6.40
CA ASN A 80 0.79 -1.36 6.82
C ASN A 80 0.96 0.06 6.25
N VAL A 81 0.25 0.33 5.14
CA VAL A 81 0.27 1.65 4.49
C VAL A 81 -0.60 2.70 5.18
N PHE A 82 -1.36 2.30 6.22
CA PHE A 82 -2.19 3.18 7.04
C PHE A 82 -1.54 3.55 8.37
N SER A 83 -0.36 3.03 8.67
CA SER A 83 0.35 3.35 9.90
C SER A 83 0.71 4.83 9.97
N VAL A 84 0.74 5.37 11.18
CA VAL A 84 1.11 6.75 11.47
C VAL A 84 2.39 6.79 12.32
N VAL A 85 3.19 7.82 12.12
CA VAL A 85 4.41 8.09 12.90
C VAL A 85 4.15 9.20 13.90
N TYR A 86 3.45 10.23 13.48
CA TYR A 86 3.12 11.41 14.30
C TYR A 86 1.60 11.44 14.51
N ARG A 87 1.04 11.54 15.64
CA ARG A 87 -0.38 11.45 15.99
C ARG A 87 -1.32 12.40 15.19
N ASP A 88 -1.19 12.43 13.86
CA ASP A 88 -2.05 13.19 12.95
C ASP A 88 -2.95 12.20 12.18
N ARG A 89 -4.27 12.31 12.38
CA ARG A 89 -5.25 11.46 11.69
C ARG A 89 -5.18 11.52 10.16
N ARG A 90 -4.62 12.58 9.59
CA ARG A 90 -4.45 12.72 8.13
C ARG A 90 -3.31 11.83 7.61
N GLU A 91 -2.37 11.53 8.50
CA GLU A 91 -1.17 10.76 8.19
C GLU A 91 -1.48 9.31 7.76
N HIS A 92 -2.63 8.76 8.16
CA HIS A 92 -3.09 7.43 7.73
C HIS A 92 -3.05 7.23 6.21
N PHE A 93 -3.20 8.30 5.44
CA PHE A 93 -3.22 8.23 3.98
C PHE A 93 -1.91 8.68 3.33
N LEU A 94 -0.94 9.16 4.11
CA LEU A 94 0.28 9.76 3.56
C LEU A 94 1.09 8.76 2.72
N SER A 95 1.27 7.53 3.19
CA SER A 95 1.92 6.48 2.39
C SER A 95 1.19 6.22 1.06
N LEU A 96 -0.14 6.14 1.08
CA LEU A 96 -0.93 5.95 -0.14
C LEU A 96 -0.86 7.17 -1.08
N LEU A 97 -0.82 8.38 -0.52
CA LEU A 97 -0.68 9.60 -1.30
C LEU A 97 0.67 9.66 -2.02
N ILE A 98 1.75 9.29 -1.31
CA ILE A 98 3.09 9.20 -1.89
C ILE A 98 3.12 8.14 -3.00
N LEU A 99 2.65 6.91 -2.73
CA LEU A 99 2.59 5.85 -3.74
C LEU A 99 1.74 6.24 -4.96
N GLY A 100 0.59 6.87 -4.72
CA GLY A 100 -0.30 7.36 -5.78
C GLY A 100 0.35 8.43 -6.62
N PHE A 101 1.03 9.39 -6.00
CA PHE A 101 1.77 10.44 -6.69
C PHE A 101 2.89 9.88 -7.57
N LEU A 102 3.73 9.00 -7.00
CA LEU A 102 4.82 8.36 -7.75
C LEU A 102 4.30 7.49 -8.90
N SER A 103 3.20 6.77 -8.69
CA SER A 103 2.57 5.95 -9.74
C SER A 103 2.03 6.80 -10.89
N TRP A 104 1.41 7.94 -10.58
CA TRP A 104 0.83 8.83 -11.57
C TRP A 104 1.89 9.62 -12.33
N GLU A 105 2.79 10.28 -11.62
CA GLU A 105 3.82 11.10 -12.22
C GLU A 105 4.82 10.25 -13.02
N GLY A 106 5.21 9.08 -12.50
CA GLY A 106 6.07 8.15 -13.23
C GLY A 106 5.47 7.63 -14.54
N ALA A 107 4.13 7.50 -14.60
CA ALA A 107 3.43 7.09 -15.82
C ALA A 107 3.20 8.24 -16.81
N THR A 108 3.13 9.50 -16.33
CA THR A 108 2.80 10.67 -17.15
C THR A 108 3.99 11.45 -17.63
N ARG A 109 5.10 11.45 -16.89
CA ARG A 109 6.34 12.06 -17.32
C ARG A 109 7.07 11.12 -18.29
N ALA A 110 7.38 11.63 -19.45
CA ALA A 110 8.12 10.91 -20.51
C ALA A 110 9.59 10.61 -20.16
N GLN A 111 9.98 10.65 -18.90
CA GLN A 111 11.29 10.18 -18.45
C GLN A 111 11.28 8.65 -18.47
N ALA A 112 12.20 8.09 -19.24
CA ALA A 112 12.29 6.66 -19.55
C ALA A 112 12.45 5.74 -18.31
N ASP A 113 12.80 6.30 -17.16
CA ASP A 113 13.09 5.53 -15.94
C ASP A 113 12.02 5.62 -14.84
N GLY A 114 11.05 6.54 -14.97
CA GLY A 114 9.93 6.70 -14.03
C GLY A 114 10.31 7.27 -12.65
N PHE A 115 11.56 7.76 -12.46
CA PHE A 115 11.98 8.38 -11.21
C PHE A 115 11.43 9.80 -11.05
N ILE A 116 10.95 10.11 -9.86
CA ILE A 116 10.42 11.43 -9.47
C ILE A 116 11.30 12.01 -8.38
N SER A 117 11.62 13.30 -8.48
CA SER A 117 12.51 13.97 -7.53
C SER A 117 11.89 14.02 -6.13
N LEU A 118 12.74 13.90 -5.11
CA LEU A 118 12.35 14.10 -3.71
C LEU A 118 11.70 15.47 -3.52
N HIS A 119 12.26 16.52 -4.10
CA HIS A 119 11.73 17.88 -4.01
C HIS A 119 10.27 17.97 -4.54
N SER A 120 9.98 17.39 -5.70
CA SER A 120 8.62 17.36 -6.24
C SER A 120 7.66 16.59 -5.33
N THR A 121 8.11 15.47 -4.76
CA THR A 121 7.32 14.64 -3.84
C THR A 121 7.01 15.41 -2.55
N ILE A 122 8.01 16.06 -1.95
CA ILE A 122 7.84 16.87 -0.74
C ILE A 122 6.88 18.04 -1.02
N SER A 123 7.10 18.79 -2.09
CA SER A 123 6.26 19.94 -2.47
C SER A 123 4.78 19.55 -2.64
N GLU A 124 4.51 18.42 -3.31
CA GLU A 124 3.14 17.93 -3.50
C GLU A 124 2.49 17.54 -2.17
N MET A 125 3.19 16.81 -1.31
CA MET A 125 2.65 16.39 -0.01
C MET A 125 2.49 17.58 0.96
N GLN A 126 3.39 18.56 0.93
CA GLN A 126 3.25 19.80 1.71
C GLN A 126 2.02 20.60 1.26
N SER A 127 1.71 20.63 -0.04
CA SER A 127 0.46 21.25 -0.53
C SER A 127 -0.80 20.58 0.05
N GLY A 128 -0.68 19.30 0.41
CA GLY A 128 -1.68 18.51 1.15
C GLY A 128 -1.73 18.81 2.66
N GLY A 129 -0.80 19.63 3.19
CA GLY A 129 -0.72 20.04 4.59
C GLY A 129 0.08 19.10 5.48
N PHE A 130 0.96 18.26 4.92
CA PHE A 130 1.89 17.41 5.69
C PHE A 130 3.22 18.13 5.95
N SER A 131 3.83 17.85 7.11
CA SER A 131 5.14 18.41 7.41
C SER A 131 6.27 17.66 6.69
N PRO A 132 7.44 18.29 6.46
CA PRO A 132 8.60 17.63 5.88
C PRO A 132 9.03 16.37 6.67
N GLU A 133 8.91 16.42 8.00
CA GLU A 133 9.28 15.31 8.90
C GLU A 133 8.34 14.11 8.69
N GLN A 134 7.03 14.35 8.61
CA GLN A 134 6.04 13.31 8.30
C GLN A 134 6.35 12.67 6.95
N ILE A 135 6.56 13.49 5.92
CA ILE A 135 6.85 13.03 4.56
C ILE A 135 8.13 12.19 4.54
N SER A 136 9.20 12.69 5.18
CA SER A 136 10.49 12.00 5.25
C SER A 136 10.38 10.64 5.94
N ALA A 137 9.67 10.57 7.07
CA ALA A 137 9.47 9.32 7.81
C ALA A 137 8.72 8.28 6.96
N HIS A 138 7.68 8.70 6.23
CA HIS A 138 6.94 7.79 5.34
C HIS A 138 7.77 7.35 4.13
N ILE A 139 8.54 8.24 3.50
CA ILE A 139 9.46 7.86 2.42
C ILE A 139 10.49 6.85 2.92
N GLN A 140 11.09 7.05 4.09
CA GLN A 140 12.03 6.09 4.70
C GLN A 140 11.37 4.74 4.95
N LYS A 141 10.14 4.72 5.50
CA LYS A 141 9.37 3.49 5.70
C LYS A 141 9.12 2.77 4.38
N LEU A 142 8.60 3.47 3.38
CA LEU A 142 8.28 2.90 2.07
C LEU A 142 9.53 2.36 1.36
N THR A 143 10.67 3.03 1.48
CA THR A 143 11.96 2.58 0.93
C THR A 143 12.45 1.32 1.64
N ARG A 144 12.46 1.31 2.97
CA ARG A 144 12.86 0.15 3.79
C ARG A 144 12.01 -1.08 3.47
N ARG A 145 10.73 -0.87 3.26
CA ARG A 145 9.76 -1.93 2.90
C ARG A 145 9.71 -2.23 1.41
N LYS A 146 10.59 -1.63 0.61
CA LYS A 146 10.72 -1.85 -0.84
C LYS A 146 9.45 -1.55 -1.65
N LEU A 147 8.55 -0.69 -1.14
CA LEU A 147 7.40 -0.23 -1.89
C LEU A 147 7.78 0.86 -2.90
N ILE A 148 8.85 1.59 -2.60
CA ILE A 148 9.52 2.52 -3.51
C ILE A 148 11.00 2.17 -3.57
N GLU A 149 11.64 2.51 -4.67
CA GLU A 149 13.09 2.37 -4.83
C GLU A 149 13.71 3.70 -5.22
N SER A 150 14.96 3.90 -4.81
CA SER A 150 15.72 5.10 -5.10
C SER A 150 16.55 4.93 -6.37
N SER A 151 16.89 6.05 -7.02
CA SER A 151 17.84 6.08 -8.15
C SER A 151 19.26 5.69 -7.74
N GLU A 152 19.60 5.84 -6.47
CA GLU A 152 20.92 5.55 -5.92
C GLU A 152 21.00 4.12 -5.40
N ARG A 153 21.39 3.17 -6.25
CA ARG A 153 21.47 1.74 -5.90
C ARG A 153 22.40 1.43 -4.70
N ARG A 154 23.39 2.27 -4.43
CA ARG A 154 24.38 2.02 -3.35
C ARG A 154 23.78 2.13 -1.95
N LEU A 155 22.68 2.86 -1.76
CA LEU A 155 22.03 3.03 -0.48
C LEU A 155 21.07 1.89 -0.11
N LEU A 156 20.72 1.02 -1.07
CA LEU A 156 19.77 -0.07 -0.86
C LEU A 156 20.38 -1.37 -0.33
N GLU A 157 21.70 -1.55 -0.47
CA GLU A 157 22.38 -2.80 -0.05
C GLU A 157 22.68 -2.83 1.46
N THR A 158 22.77 -1.68 2.10
CA THR A 158 23.13 -1.56 3.51
C THR A 158 22.08 -0.85 4.36
N GLY A 159 20.85 -1.21 4.35
CA GLY A 159 19.68 -0.62 5.06
C GLY A 159 19.90 0.29 6.29
N GLN A 160 21.11 0.43 6.81
CA GLN A 160 21.53 1.34 7.86
C GLN A 160 22.04 2.70 7.35
N GLU A 161 22.65 2.78 6.18
CA GLU A 161 23.27 4.02 5.66
C GLU A 161 22.25 5.08 5.20
N ILE A 162 21.06 4.67 4.80
CA ILE A 162 19.98 5.63 4.40
C ILE A 162 19.56 6.52 5.58
N LEU A 163 19.67 6.03 6.82
CA LEU A 163 19.27 6.77 8.01
C LEU A 163 20.30 7.83 8.42
N GLU A 164 21.55 7.65 8.05
CA GLU A 164 22.65 8.56 8.42
C GLU A 164 22.98 9.58 7.34
N SER A 165 22.74 9.27 6.04
CA SER A 165 23.14 10.12 4.91
C SER A 165 22.02 10.98 4.32
N GLY A 166 20.81 10.89 4.82
CA GLY A 166 19.65 11.61 4.31
C GLY A 166 18.82 10.81 3.30
N LEU A 167 17.79 11.46 2.74
CA LEU A 167 16.93 10.84 1.72
C LEU A 167 17.58 10.95 0.35
N PRO A 168 17.49 9.90 -0.49
CA PRO A 168 17.93 9.97 -1.90
C PRO A 168 17.18 11.02 -2.71
N ASP A 169 17.81 11.51 -3.79
CA ASP A 169 17.30 12.62 -4.60
C ASP A 169 16.04 12.28 -5.39
N SER A 170 15.82 11.03 -5.73
CA SER A 170 14.66 10.60 -6.51
C SER A 170 14.21 9.17 -6.23
N PHE A 171 12.91 8.92 -6.47
CA PHE A 171 12.25 7.64 -6.19
C PHE A 171 11.30 7.25 -7.30
N ARG A 172 11.06 5.95 -7.43
CA ARG A 172 9.93 5.42 -8.21
C ARG A 172 9.20 4.34 -7.42
N ILE A 173 7.94 4.12 -7.78
CA ILE A 173 7.14 3.02 -7.22
C ILE A 173 7.65 1.68 -7.76
N THR A 174 7.75 0.68 -6.88
CA THR A 174 8.06 -0.70 -7.28
C THR A 174 6.80 -1.46 -7.68
N THR A 175 6.94 -2.68 -8.24
CA THR A 175 5.80 -3.56 -8.50
C THR A 175 5.06 -3.92 -7.22
N LEU A 176 5.79 -4.15 -6.11
CA LEU A 176 5.21 -4.37 -4.78
C LEU A 176 4.41 -3.16 -4.29
N GLY A 177 4.97 -1.94 -4.44
CA GLY A 177 4.26 -0.71 -4.08
C GLY A 177 3.00 -0.48 -4.93
N ALA A 178 3.10 -0.74 -6.24
CA ALA A 178 1.95 -0.66 -7.14
C ALA A 178 0.87 -1.71 -6.80
N TYR A 179 1.27 -2.91 -6.36
CA TYR A 179 0.35 -3.94 -5.91
C TYR A 179 -0.36 -3.54 -4.61
N HIS A 180 0.34 -2.92 -3.63
CA HIS A 180 -0.28 -2.35 -2.44
C HIS A 180 -1.35 -1.32 -2.81
N LEU A 181 -0.99 -0.37 -3.69
CA LEU A 181 -1.89 0.71 -4.10
C LEU A 181 -3.14 0.22 -4.86
N LYS A 182 -3.02 -0.83 -5.67
CA LYS A 182 -4.08 -1.27 -6.59
C LYS A 182 -4.89 -2.46 -6.10
N ARG A 183 -4.29 -3.35 -5.29
CA ARG A 183 -4.89 -4.62 -4.89
C ARG A 183 -4.99 -4.76 -3.37
N TRP A 184 -3.89 -4.71 -2.61
CA TRP A 184 -3.92 -4.93 -1.17
C TRP A 184 -4.91 -4.01 -0.44
N VAL A 185 -4.96 -2.73 -0.78
CA VAL A 185 -5.88 -1.77 -0.15
C VAL A 185 -7.36 -2.03 -0.41
N SER A 186 -7.69 -2.97 -1.30
CA SER A 186 -9.06 -3.42 -1.56
C SER A 186 -9.33 -4.85 -1.09
N GLU A 187 -8.31 -5.57 -0.62
CA GLU A 187 -8.45 -6.94 -0.12
C GLU A 187 -8.93 -6.95 1.33
N PHE A 188 -10.01 -7.73 1.59
CA PHE A 188 -10.62 -7.80 2.90
C PHE A 188 -9.65 -8.23 3.99
N SER A 189 -8.90 -9.31 3.78
CA SER A 189 -7.93 -9.85 4.75
C SER A 189 -6.83 -8.85 5.11
N TYR A 190 -6.39 -8.04 4.14
CA TYR A 190 -5.43 -6.97 4.39
C TYR A 190 -6.03 -5.86 5.25
N LEU A 191 -7.22 -5.35 4.88
CA LEU A 191 -7.88 -4.27 5.62
C LEU A 191 -8.24 -4.69 7.04
N GLU A 192 -8.70 -5.92 7.21
CA GLU A 192 -8.95 -6.49 8.54
C GLU A 192 -7.68 -6.51 9.38
N SER A 193 -6.58 -7.06 8.86
CA SER A 193 -5.31 -7.12 9.55
C SER A 193 -4.75 -5.74 9.89
N MET A 194 -4.84 -4.78 8.96
CA MET A 194 -4.39 -3.41 9.19
C MET A 194 -5.24 -2.67 10.22
N SER A 195 -6.53 -3.01 10.35
CA SER A 195 -7.42 -2.37 11.32
C SER A 195 -7.01 -2.61 12.77
N PHE A 196 -6.40 -3.76 13.05
CA PHE A 196 -5.88 -4.08 14.39
C PHE A 196 -4.57 -3.37 14.73
N ASP A 197 -3.77 -3.05 13.72
CA ASP A 197 -2.44 -2.43 13.86
C ASP A 197 -2.45 -0.91 13.59
N THR A 198 -3.59 -0.35 13.23
CA THR A 198 -3.72 1.07 12.90
C THR A 198 -4.44 1.82 14.01
N PRO A 199 -3.82 2.84 14.64
CA PRO A 199 -4.47 3.60 15.70
C PRO A 199 -5.66 4.39 15.15
N ILE A 200 -6.80 4.34 15.85
CA ILE A 200 -8.01 5.08 15.51
C ILE A 200 -8.13 6.28 16.45
N PHE A 201 -7.96 7.49 15.90
CA PHE A 201 -7.97 8.73 16.68
C PHE A 201 -9.38 9.31 16.93
N ASP A 202 -10.39 8.80 16.24
CA ASP A 202 -11.79 9.21 16.45
C ASP A 202 -12.43 8.28 17.49
N ASP A 203 -12.75 8.83 18.66
CA ASP A 203 -13.30 8.07 19.78
C ASP A 203 -14.68 7.46 19.45
N ARG A 204 -15.52 8.18 18.70
CA ARG A 204 -16.84 7.67 18.28
C ARG A 204 -16.68 6.47 17.36
N LEU A 205 -15.76 6.58 16.40
CA LEU A 205 -15.47 5.51 15.46
C LEU A 205 -14.87 4.30 16.19
N ARG A 206 -13.99 4.54 17.15
CA ARG A 206 -13.38 3.48 17.99
C ARG A 206 -14.45 2.76 18.85
N GLU A 207 -15.36 3.49 19.46
CA GLU A 207 -16.47 2.93 20.24
C GLU A 207 -17.43 2.13 19.36
N GLU A 208 -17.76 2.64 18.18
CA GLU A 208 -18.59 1.94 17.21
C GLU A 208 -17.96 0.62 16.76
N LEU A 209 -16.66 0.61 16.46
CA LEU A 209 -15.92 -0.59 16.06
C LEU A 209 -15.79 -1.62 17.19
N ASN A 210 -15.68 -1.18 18.45
CA ASN A 210 -15.57 -2.05 19.60
C ASN A 210 -16.94 -2.50 20.14
N SER A 211 -18.05 -1.98 19.61
CA SER A 211 -19.38 -2.35 20.07
C SER A 211 -19.76 -3.77 19.63
N PRO A 212 -20.14 -4.68 20.55
CA PRO A 212 -20.57 -6.03 20.20
C PRO A 212 -21.78 -6.07 19.24
N ARG A 213 -22.55 -4.99 19.17
CA ARG A 213 -23.73 -4.88 18.29
C ARG A 213 -23.36 -4.75 16.82
N THR A 214 -22.14 -4.28 16.52
CA THR A 214 -21.65 -4.08 15.15
C THR A 214 -21.31 -5.40 14.46
N TRP A 215 -21.02 -6.45 15.26
CA TRP A 215 -20.57 -7.76 14.78
C TRP A 215 -21.70 -8.78 14.55
N GLN A 216 -22.92 -8.51 15.05
CA GLN A 216 -23.99 -9.50 15.08
C GLN A 216 -25.10 -9.34 14.05
N GLY A 217 -25.08 -8.42 13.14
CA GLY A 217 -26.31 -8.27 12.39
C GLY A 217 -26.43 -7.40 11.16
N SER A 218 -25.39 -6.86 10.59
CA SER A 218 -25.53 -6.23 9.26
C SER A 218 -24.21 -6.24 8.48
N ASP A 219 -24.29 -6.65 7.22
CA ASP A 219 -23.20 -6.62 6.22
C ASP A 219 -22.56 -5.23 5.98
N LYS A 220 -22.94 -4.23 6.77
CA LYS A 220 -22.57 -2.83 6.52
C LYS A 220 -21.53 -2.23 7.47
N ALA A 221 -21.14 -2.91 8.54
CA ALA A 221 -20.34 -2.30 9.62
C ALA A 221 -19.06 -3.08 9.97
N HIS A 222 -18.50 -3.82 9.03
CA HIS A 222 -17.21 -4.47 9.25
C HIS A 222 -16.07 -3.42 9.19
N PRO A 223 -15.02 -3.49 10.06
CA PRO A 223 -13.89 -2.56 10.07
C PRO A 223 -13.26 -2.36 8.69
N SER A 224 -13.18 -3.41 7.88
CA SER A 224 -12.70 -3.34 6.51
C SER A 224 -13.60 -2.50 5.58
N SER A 225 -14.94 -2.52 5.77
CA SER A 225 -15.84 -1.69 4.97
C SER A 225 -15.66 -0.20 5.29
N MET A 226 -15.28 0.14 6.52
CA MET A 226 -14.99 1.52 6.93
C MET A 226 -13.62 1.97 6.40
N LEU A 227 -12.56 1.16 6.49
CA LEU A 227 -11.28 1.46 5.87
C LEU A 227 -11.41 1.54 4.35
N THR A 228 -12.18 0.65 3.74
CA THR A 228 -12.50 0.70 2.30
C THR A 228 -13.23 2.01 1.95
N ALA A 229 -14.22 2.43 2.75
CA ALA A 229 -14.93 3.68 2.53
C ALA A 229 -14.02 4.91 2.71
N LEU A 230 -13.10 4.88 3.69
CA LEU A 230 -12.10 5.92 3.90
C LEU A 230 -11.10 5.97 2.73
N VAL A 231 -10.59 4.82 2.28
CA VAL A 231 -9.70 4.72 1.11
C VAL A 231 -10.39 5.23 -0.15
N LEU A 232 -11.62 4.80 -0.43
CA LEU A 232 -12.39 5.26 -1.59
C LEU A 232 -12.70 6.76 -1.54
N ARG A 233 -12.97 7.32 -0.36
CA ARG A 233 -13.15 8.76 -0.18
C ARG A 233 -11.86 9.53 -0.44
N SER A 234 -10.72 9.02 0.04
CA SER A 234 -9.41 9.67 -0.14
C SER A 234 -8.94 9.63 -1.58
N THR A 235 -9.09 8.50 -2.26
CA THR A 235 -8.75 8.36 -3.69
C THR A 235 -9.64 9.23 -4.58
N LYS A 236 -10.94 9.34 -4.26
CA LYS A 236 -11.86 10.26 -4.94
C LYS A 236 -11.50 11.72 -4.68
N ALA A 237 -11.14 12.09 -3.45
CA ALA A 237 -10.71 13.45 -3.10
C ALA A 237 -9.42 13.85 -3.84
N LEU A 238 -8.48 12.93 -4.02
CA LEU A 238 -7.28 13.15 -4.85
C LEU A 238 -7.59 13.34 -6.32
N ALA A 239 -8.46 12.49 -6.87
CA ALA A 239 -8.91 12.63 -8.25
C ALA A 239 -9.65 13.96 -8.48
N TRP A 240 -10.47 14.41 -7.50
CA TRP A 240 -11.19 15.66 -7.56
C TRP A 240 -10.27 16.89 -7.46
N LYS A 241 -9.26 16.89 -6.56
CA LYS A 241 -8.27 17.97 -6.48
C LYS A 241 -7.47 18.10 -7.78
N LYS A 242 -7.08 17.00 -8.43
CA LYS A 242 -6.42 17.03 -9.74
C LYS A 242 -7.31 17.54 -10.87
N ALA A 243 -8.60 17.21 -10.86
CA ALA A 243 -9.57 17.75 -11.81
C ALA A 243 -9.78 19.26 -11.61
N ALA A 244 -9.86 19.73 -10.36
CA ALA A 244 -10.02 21.15 -10.03
C ALA A 244 -8.78 21.97 -10.38
N SER A 245 -7.55 21.46 -10.16
CA SER A 245 -6.33 22.17 -10.54
C SER A 245 -6.12 22.27 -12.06
N ARG A 246 -6.70 21.36 -12.83
CA ARG A 246 -6.70 21.40 -14.31
C ARG A 246 -7.79 22.31 -14.88
N ALA A 247 -8.84 22.57 -14.12
CA ALA A 247 -9.97 23.43 -14.54
C ALA A 247 -9.75 24.93 -14.30
N SER A 248 -8.65 25.32 -13.65
CA SER A 248 -8.25 26.73 -13.51
C SER A 248 -7.28 27.10 -14.64
N PRO A 249 -7.75 27.56 -15.81
CA PRO A 249 -6.89 28.15 -16.82
C PRO A 249 -6.37 29.47 -16.26
N GLY A 250 -5.05 29.68 -16.37
CA GLY A 250 -4.35 30.86 -15.89
C GLY A 250 -5.07 32.15 -16.23
N ALA A 251 -5.32 32.93 -15.21
CA ALA A 251 -5.66 34.33 -15.38
C ALA A 251 -4.42 35.04 -15.97
N THR A 252 -4.39 35.16 -17.27
CA THR A 252 -3.45 36.05 -17.96
C THR A 252 -3.83 37.47 -17.61
N SER A 253 -3.03 38.08 -16.77
CA SER A 253 -3.08 39.54 -16.56
C SER A 253 -2.58 40.24 -17.81
N ASP A 254 -3.49 40.59 -18.69
CA ASP A 254 -3.27 41.60 -19.73
C ASP A 254 -3.23 42.98 -19.08
N SER A 255 -2.05 43.42 -18.66
CA SER A 255 -1.81 44.82 -18.39
C SER A 255 -1.40 45.50 -19.70
N LYS A 256 -2.40 46.00 -20.46
CA LYS A 256 -2.16 46.96 -21.49
C LYS A 256 -1.82 48.30 -20.84
N GLY A 257 -0.56 48.65 -20.84
CA GLY A 257 -0.07 50.00 -20.65
C GLY A 257 -0.48 50.86 -21.84
N GLY A 258 -1.35 51.79 -21.64
CA GLY A 258 -1.63 52.88 -22.58
C GLY A 258 -0.64 54.02 -22.37
N THR A 259 0.05 54.35 -23.42
CA THR A 259 0.91 55.52 -23.59
C THR A 259 0.09 56.77 -23.81
N MET A 260 0.38 57.83 -23.12
CA MET A 260 0.42 59.19 -23.59
C MET A 260 1.59 59.90 -22.96
#